data_c54ed5786459391b12de8a862b043f3b
#
_entry.id   c54ed5786459391b12de8a862b043f3b
#
_cell.length_a   1.000
_cell.length_b   1.000
_cell.length_c   1.000
_cell.angle_alpha   90.00
_cell.angle_beta   90.00
_cell.angle_gamma   90.00
#
_symmetry.space_group_name_H-M   'P 1'
#
loop_
_entity.id
_entity.type
_entity.pdbx_description
1 polymer ?
#
loop_
_entity_poly.entity_id
_entity_poly.type
_entity_poly.pdbx_seq_one_letter_code
_entity_poly.pdbx_strand_id
1 'polypeptide(L)'
;LKGELNSLKKHQGINHLLFIYGVGDHGGGPTKELIEEIMKFSSQENTPKILFSKAEDYFHELKKLEGEGKTFPLINDELYLKTHRGTYTSQTKVKSNNRKAETLLENIEKFASIAKRYGLNYPQKEFRLIWKKLLFNQFHDILAGSSIPKVYKDSEKDYTKVFSVGEKILFSSLKQIAKNINTEGEGKSILVFNSLSWERDGLIKIKLSSLDNLKFFHILDEEEKIIPYQIIEEDKRKILVFLAHNVPSLGYKEYKVIPITKKEDFQTDISALNNKSSLELKNNFYKLIINKKSGLLTSIYDRLNKRELLDNSNKGGVFQIYEDFSLRESAWNIWLGKLKELNNAEKVEIIEKGPIRYSVRIKYIYKEKEKANSTLL
;
A
#
# COMPACT_ATOMS: atom_id res chain seq x y z
N LEU A 1 18.67 15.50 32.61
CA LEU A 1 17.52 15.54 33.52
C LEU A 1 17.24 16.95 34.05
N LYS A 2 18.17 17.63 34.79
CA LYS A 2 17.96 19.02 35.26
C LYS A 2 17.72 20.00 34.10
N GLY A 3 18.51 19.92 33.04
CA GLY A 3 18.38 20.80 31.86
C GLY A 3 17.04 20.62 31.14
N GLU A 4 16.58 19.39 30.98
CA GLU A 4 15.30 19.05 30.33
C GLU A 4 14.11 19.56 31.20
N LEU A 5 14.14 19.31 32.50
CA LEU A 5 13.10 19.78 33.40
C LEU A 5 13.05 21.34 33.43
N ASN A 6 14.21 22.00 33.46
CA ASN A 6 14.28 23.45 33.38
C ASN A 6 13.75 23.98 32.04
N SER A 7 14.02 23.29 30.95
CA SER A 7 13.47 23.62 29.62
C SER A 7 11.95 23.52 29.61
N LEU A 8 11.39 22.40 30.10
CA LEU A 8 9.94 22.22 30.22
C LEU A 8 9.29 23.29 31.08
N LYS A 9 9.88 23.58 32.24
CA LYS A 9 9.41 24.64 33.13
C LYS A 9 9.41 26.01 32.45
N LYS A 10 10.51 26.36 31.77
CA LYS A 10 10.69 27.65 31.10
C LYS A 10 9.76 27.84 29.91
N HIS A 11 9.64 26.80 29.05
CA HIS A 11 8.92 26.93 27.77
C HIS A 11 7.47 26.50 27.83
N GLN A 12 7.13 25.59 28.76
CA GLN A 12 5.79 25.02 28.86
C GLN A 12 5.14 25.21 30.24
N GLY A 13 5.86 25.74 31.23
CA GLY A 13 5.36 25.89 32.61
C GLY A 13 5.00 24.57 33.28
N ILE A 14 5.65 23.45 32.88
CA ILE A 14 5.43 22.09 33.40
C ILE A 14 6.58 21.77 34.34
N ASN A 15 6.25 21.37 35.58
CA ASN A 15 7.23 21.01 36.63
C ASN A 15 7.43 19.49 36.74
N HIS A 16 6.84 18.70 35.84
CA HIS A 16 6.93 17.24 35.83
C HIS A 16 7.65 16.78 34.56
N LEU A 17 8.55 15.81 34.71
CA LEU A 17 9.29 15.19 33.62
C LEU A 17 9.18 13.69 33.75
N LEU A 18 8.74 12.99 32.71
CA LEU A 18 8.86 11.55 32.60
C LEU A 18 10.27 11.22 32.13
N PHE A 19 11.02 10.49 32.96
CA PHE A 19 12.36 10.03 32.65
C PHE A 19 12.36 8.50 32.55
N ILE A 20 12.51 7.98 31.35
CA ILE A 20 12.62 6.54 31.09
C ILE A 20 14.08 6.15 31.23
N TYR A 21 14.35 5.11 32.01
CA TYR A 21 15.71 4.65 32.30
C TYR A 21 15.82 3.13 32.17
N GLY A 22 17.04 2.66 31.90
CA GLY A 22 17.38 1.27 31.67
C GLY A 22 18.56 1.13 30.71
N VAL A 23 18.79 -0.08 30.23
CA VAL A 23 19.78 -0.32 29.17
C VAL A 23 19.13 0.01 27.83
N GLY A 24 19.37 1.21 27.32
CA GLY A 24 18.80 1.70 26.08
C GLY A 24 19.18 0.82 24.89
N ASP A 25 18.31 0.79 23.86
CA ASP A 25 18.45 0.03 22.61
C ASP A 25 18.53 -1.49 22.72
N HIS A 26 18.59 -2.04 23.92
CA HIS A 26 18.73 -3.48 24.12
C HIS A 26 17.57 -4.12 24.90
N GLY A 27 16.56 -3.34 25.23
CA GLY A 27 15.38 -3.84 25.95
C GLY A 27 15.68 -4.36 27.36
N GLY A 28 16.82 -3.96 27.93
CA GLY A 28 17.21 -4.32 29.30
C GLY A 28 16.60 -3.37 30.34
N GLY A 29 16.23 -3.93 31.49
CA GLY A 29 15.85 -3.13 32.65
C GLY A 29 17.04 -2.37 33.26
N PRO A 30 16.79 -1.50 34.26
CA PRO A 30 17.86 -0.80 34.95
C PRO A 30 18.75 -1.77 35.74
N THR A 31 20.04 -1.47 35.79
CA THR A 31 20.96 -2.20 36.68
C THR A 31 20.80 -1.71 38.12
N LYS A 32 21.30 -2.50 39.09
CA LYS A 32 21.31 -2.10 40.48
C LYS A 32 22.06 -0.79 40.69
N GLU A 33 23.22 -0.67 40.05
CA GLU A 33 24.10 0.51 40.14
C GLU A 33 23.36 1.76 39.63
N LEU A 34 22.65 1.65 38.51
CA LEU A 34 21.86 2.76 37.97
C LEU A 34 20.75 3.21 38.92
N ILE A 35 20.08 2.28 39.58
CA ILE A 35 19.06 2.58 40.58
C ILE A 35 19.69 3.30 41.78
N GLU A 36 20.83 2.83 42.29
CA GLU A 36 21.56 3.44 43.39
C GLU A 36 22.06 4.84 43.04
N GLU A 37 22.54 5.06 41.82
CA GLU A 37 22.92 6.39 41.33
C GLU A 37 21.72 7.36 41.27
N ILE A 38 20.56 6.91 40.79
CA ILE A 38 19.33 7.69 40.77
C ILE A 38 18.90 8.08 42.18
N MET A 39 18.94 7.14 43.13
CA MET A 39 18.60 7.42 44.54
C MET A 39 19.58 8.39 45.17
N LYS A 40 20.88 8.23 44.95
CA LYS A 40 21.93 9.15 45.41
C LYS A 40 21.77 10.54 44.83
N PHE A 41 21.43 10.65 43.53
CA PHE A 41 21.15 11.91 42.88
C PHE A 41 19.92 12.61 43.53
N SER A 42 18.85 11.86 43.78
CA SER A 42 17.60 12.36 44.37
C SER A 42 17.77 12.88 45.79
N SER A 43 18.78 12.38 46.53
CA SER A 43 19.07 12.82 47.92
C SER A 43 19.94 14.07 48.02
N GLN A 44 20.48 14.58 46.93
CA GLN A 44 21.31 15.78 46.91
C GLN A 44 20.49 17.06 47.07
N GLU A 45 21.04 18.08 47.71
CA GLU A 45 20.43 19.39 47.77
C GLU A 45 20.29 20.03 46.38
N ASN A 46 19.22 20.78 46.15
CA ASN A 46 18.93 21.44 44.88
C ASN A 46 18.75 20.49 43.67
N THR A 47 18.34 19.25 43.92
CA THR A 47 17.95 18.31 42.87
C THR A 47 16.44 18.20 42.79
N PRO A 48 15.87 17.89 41.57
CA PRO A 48 14.46 17.55 41.44
C PRO A 48 14.14 16.31 42.25
N LYS A 49 12.96 16.26 42.87
CA LYS A 49 12.45 15.06 43.50
C LYS A 49 12.22 14.01 42.44
N ILE A 50 12.80 12.82 42.60
CA ILE A 50 12.59 11.68 41.69
C ILE A 50 11.67 10.68 42.40
N LEU A 51 10.65 10.23 41.66
CA LEU A 51 9.72 9.20 42.10
C LEU A 51 9.80 8.04 41.12
N PHE A 52 10.08 6.84 41.63
CA PHE A 52 9.87 5.63 40.82
C PHE A 52 8.37 5.41 40.67
N SER A 53 7.89 5.37 39.44
CA SER A 53 6.48 5.44 39.12
C SER A 53 6.17 4.70 37.83
N LYS A 54 4.92 4.68 37.42
CA LYS A 54 4.47 4.19 36.12
C LYS A 54 4.25 5.36 35.17
N ALA A 55 4.33 5.11 33.86
CA ALA A 55 4.01 6.12 32.87
C ALA A 55 2.59 6.69 33.05
N GLU A 56 1.64 5.85 33.44
CA GLU A 56 0.26 6.23 33.72
C GLU A 56 0.13 7.33 34.78
N ASP A 57 0.90 7.26 35.85
CA ASP A 57 0.90 8.27 36.92
C ASP A 57 1.33 9.64 36.39
N TYR A 58 2.33 9.66 35.49
CA TYR A 58 2.76 10.90 34.85
C TYR A 58 1.64 11.52 33.99
N PHE A 59 0.95 10.72 33.21
CA PHE A 59 -0.15 11.23 32.39
C PHE A 59 -1.36 11.64 33.22
N HIS A 60 -1.61 11.01 34.38
CA HIS A 60 -2.62 11.49 35.32
C HIS A 60 -2.28 12.89 35.88
N GLU A 61 -1.01 13.14 36.20
CA GLU A 61 -0.59 14.48 36.65
C GLU A 61 -0.74 15.51 35.53
N LEU A 62 -0.39 15.20 34.27
CA LEU A 62 -0.64 16.10 33.14
C LEU A 62 -2.13 16.40 32.96
N LYS A 63 -2.99 15.39 33.13
CA LYS A 63 -4.44 15.55 33.00
C LYS A 63 -5.02 16.44 34.11
N LYS A 64 -4.47 16.40 35.32
CA LYS A 64 -4.83 17.35 36.38
C LYS A 64 -4.49 18.79 35.97
N LEU A 65 -3.29 19.01 35.44
CA LEU A 65 -2.88 20.33 34.95
C LEU A 65 -3.81 20.83 33.83
N GLU A 66 -4.27 19.97 32.96
CA GLU A 66 -5.26 20.30 31.92
C GLU A 66 -6.59 20.73 32.57
N GLY A 67 -7.06 20.02 33.59
CA GLY A 67 -8.26 20.35 34.36
C GLY A 67 -8.12 21.67 35.12
N GLU A 68 -6.91 22.10 35.47
CA GLU A 68 -6.56 23.40 36.10
C GLU A 68 -6.40 24.53 35.06
N GLY A 69 -6.71 24.25 33.78
CA GLY A 69 -6.67 25.25 32.71
C GLY A 69 -5.35 25.31 31.92
N LYS A 70 -4.44 24.33 32.11
CA LYS A 70 -3.22 24.25 31.33
C LYS A 70 -3.55 23.74 29.91
N THR A 71 -3.09 24.48 28.90
CA THR A 71 -3.22 24.05 27.50
C THR A 71 -1.97 23.33 27.04
N PHE A 72 -2.18 22.21 26.33
CA PHE A 72 -1.13 21.44 25.66
C PHE A 72 -1.19 21.63 24.15
N PRO A 73 -0.03 21.51 23.44
CA PRO A 73 -0.03 21.56 22.00
C PRO A 73 -0.89 20.43 21.41
N LEU A 74 -1.80 20.79 20.50
CA LEU A 74 -2.57 19.82 19.74
C LEU A 74 -1.80 19.45 18.47
N ILE A 75 -1.49 18.15 18.32
CA ILE A 75 -0.93 17.60 17.09
C ILE A 75 -2.07 16.89 16.35
N ASN A 76 -2.45 17.43 15.19
CA ASN A 76 -3.45 16.86 14.32
C ASN A 76 -2.78 16.44 13.01
N ASP A 77 -1.89 15.48 13.10
CA ASP A 77 -1.09 14.95 11.98
C ASP A 77 -0.57 13.55 12.36
N GLU A 78 0.11 12.88 11.43
CA GLU A 78 0.80 11.63 11.67
C GLU A 78 1.92 11.80 12.72
N LEU A 79 1.97 10.89 13.68
CA LEU A 79 3.00 10.88 14.72
C LEU A 79 4.26 10.13 14.23
N TYR A 80 5.01 10.75 13.34
CA TYR A 80 6.27 10.20 12.88
C TYR A 80 7.34 10.25 13.98
N LEU A 81 8.11 9.16 14.09
CA LEU A 81 9.33 9.18 14.89
C LEU A 81 10.32 10.19 14.29
N LYS A 82 10.95 10.99 15.17
CA LYS A 82 11.90 12.03 14.76
C LYS A 82 13.07 11.49 13.95
N THR A 83 13.51 10.28 14.23
CA THR A 83 14.77 9.69 13.75
C THR A 83 14.61 8.44 12.88
N HIS A 84 13.42 8.10 12.40
CA HIS A 84 13.20 6.85 11.65
C HIS A 84 12.29 7.03 10.43
N ARG A 85 12.15 8.24 9.93
CA ARG A 85 11.25 8.54 8.80
C ARG A 85 11.62 7.80 7.51
N GLY A 86 12.91 7.57 7.28
CA GLY A 86 13.40 6.85 6.10
C GLY A 86 12.94 5.40 6.04
N THR A 87 12.71 4.75 7.18
CA THR A 87 12.31 3.34 7.25
C THR A 87 10.96 3.04 6.61
N TYR A 88 10.08 4.03 6.46
CA TYR A 88 8.79 3.85 5.77
C TYR A 88 8.96 3.54 4.28
N THR A 89 10.03 4.01 3.66
CA THR A 89 10.25 3.89 2.22
C THR A 89 11.58 3.21 1.84
N SER A 90 12.54 3.09 2.76
CA SER A 90 13.80 2.38 2.50
C SER A 90 13.52 0.94 2.08
N GLN A 91 14.16 0.48 0.99
CA GLN A 91 13.95 -0.86 0.43
C GLN A 91 12.46 -1.19 0.17
N THR A 92 11.75 -0.31 -0.52
CA THR A 92 10.31 -0.40 -0.80
C THR A 92 9.86 -1.77 -1.33
N LYS A 93 10.72 -2.48 -2.07
CA LYS A 93 10.45 -3.83 -2.59
C LYS A 93 10.14 -4.83 -1.48
N VAL A 94 10.86 -4.77 -0.34
CA VAL A 94 10.60 -5.64 0.81
C VAL A 94 9.21 -5.41 1.37
N LYS A 95 8.82 -4.15 1.55
CA LYS A 95 7.49 -3.75 2.05
C LYS A 95 6.36 -4.21 1.12
N SER A 96 6.55 -4.00 -0.19
CA SER A 96 5.61 -4.45 -1.21
C SER A 96 5.48 -5.97 -1.23
N ASN A 97 6.61 -6.70 -1.16
CA ASN A 97 6.61 -8.16 -1.12
C ASN A 97 5.96 -8.68 0.16
N ASN A 98 6.24 -8.06 1.31
CA ASN A 98 5.62 -8.41 2.58
C ASN A 98 4.09 -8.33 2.46
N ARG A 99 3.54 -7.20 2.01
CA ARG A 99 2.09 -7.02 1.89
C ARG A 99 1.44 -8.01 0.92
N LYS A 100 2.09 -8.25 -0.23
CA LYS A 100 1.61 -9.26 -1.20
C LYS A 100 1.64 -10.68 -0.61
N ALA A 101 2.69 -11.01 0.14
CA ALA A 101 2.83 -12.33 0.75
C ALA A 101 1.77 -12.55 1.85
N GLU A 102 1.53 -11.57 2.73
CA GLU A 102 0.46 -11.63 3.74
C GLU A 102 -0.88 -11.94 3.08
N THR A 103 -1.27 -11.15 2.08
CA THR A 103 -2.54 -11.35 1.35
C THR A 103 -2.61 -12.73 0.69
N LEU A 104 -1.50 -13.18 0.08
CA LEU A 104 -1.46 -14.50 -0.58
C LEU A 104 -1.63 -15.62 0.46
N LEU A 105 -0.90 -15.56 1.58
CA LEU A 105 -0.92 -16.62 2.60
C LEU A 105 -2.31 -16.75 3.23
N GLU A 106 -2.96 -15.66 3.58
CA GLU A 106 -4.34 -15.69 4.09
C GLU A 106 -5.31 -16.31 3.07
N ASN A 107 -5.20 -15.93 1.79
CA ASN A 107 -6.06 -16.45 0.75
C ASN A 107 -5.86 -17.95 0.53
N ILE A 108 -4.62 -18.42 0.51
CA ILE A 108 -4.35 -19.85 0.26
C ILE A 108 -4.77 -20.73 1.44
N GLU A 109 -4.69 -20.26 2.69
CA GLU A 109 -5.21 -21.00 3.85
C GLU A 109 -6.72 -21.21 3.75
N LYS A 110 -7.47 -20.15 3.39
CA LYS A 110 -8.92 -20.22 3.19
C LYS A 110 -9.28 -21.24 2.10
N PHE A 111 -8.74 -21.06 0.90
CA PHE A 111 -9.07 -21.91 -0.23
C PHE A 111 -8.53 -23.34 -0.09
N ALA A 112 -7.36 -23.57 0.52
CA ALA A 112 -6.87 -24.91 0.81
C ALA A 112 -7.74 -25.61 1.85
N SER A 113 -8.28 -24.90 2.84
CA SER A 113 -9.23 -25.44 3.82
C SER A 113 -10.55 -25.88 3.15
N ILE A 114 -11.05 -25.06 2.22
CA ILE A 114 -12.24 -25.41 1.43
C ILE A 114 -11.94 -26.62 0.52
N ALA A 115 -10.83 -26.59 -0.21
CA ALA A 115 -10.43 -27.65 -1.15
C ALA A 115 -10.21 -29.01 -0.45
N LYS A 116 -9.81 -29.00 0.83
CA LYS A 116 -9.69 -30.21 1.64
C LYS A 116 -11.02 -30.95 1.75
N ARG A 117 -12.14 -30.24 1.82
CA ARG A 117 -13.49 -30.87 1.86
C ARG A 117 -13.83 -31.61 0.54
N TYR A 118 -13.15 -31.23 -0.55
CA TYR A 118 -13.26 -31.86 -1.86
C TYR A 118 -12.12 -32.84 -2.16
N GLY A 119 -11.42 -33.33 -1.11
CA GLY A 119 -10.42 -34.38 -1.22
C GLY A 119 -8.98 -33.95 -1.52
N LEU A 120 -8.68 -32.62 -1.55
CA LEU A 120 -7.30 -32.16 -1.64
C LEU A 120 -6.60 -32.27 -0.29
N ASN A 121 -5.39 -32.82 -0.28
CA ASN A 121 -4.59 -32.83 0.94
C ASN A 121 -4.19 -31.42 1.35
N TYR A 122 -4.40 -31.05 2.61
CA TYR A 122 -3.99 -29.76 3.14
C TYR A 122 -2.46 -29.68 3.29
N PRO A 123 -1.77 -28.73 2.65
CA PRO A 123 -0.31 -28.71 2.54
C PRO A 123 0.34 -28.07 3.79
N GLN A 124 0.19 -28.71 4.93
CA GLN A 124 0.64 -28.20 6.24
C GLN A 124 2.14 -27.88 6.30
N LYS A 125 2.98 -28.72 5.66
CA LYS A 125 4.45 -28.53 5.68
C LYS A 125 4.85 -27.31 4.86
N GLU A 126 4.24 -27.14 3.69
CA GLU A 126 4.45 -26.01 2.79
C GLU A 126 4.00 -24.69 3.47
N PHE A 127 2.83 -24.71 4.10
CA PHE A 127 2.36 -23.55 4.87
C PHE A 127 3.34 -23.14 5.95
N ARG A 128 3.78 -24.11 6.77
CA ARG A 128 4.74 -23.84 7.84
C ARG A 128 6.05 -23.26 7.31
N LEU A 129 6.51 -23.72 6.14
CA LEU A 129 7.72 -23.20 5.51
C LEU A 129 7.56 -21.75 5.08
N ILE A 130 6.49 -21.44 4.32
CA ILE A 130 6.32 -20.12 3.73
C ILE A 130 5.92 -19.08 4.78
N TRP A 131 5.13 -19.44 5.80
CA TRP A 131 4.85 -18.56 6.95
C TRP A 131 6.13 -18.22 7.72
N LYS A 132 6.99 -19.20 8.02
CA LYS A 132 8.27 -18.92 8.68
C LYS A 132 9.15 -17.95 7.90
N LYS A 133 9.18 -18.08 6.56
CA LYS A 133 9.93 -17.17 5.70
C LYS A 133 9.35 -15.75 5.70
N LEU A 134 8.04 -15.61 5.63
CA LEU A 134 7.38 -14.31 5.73
C LEU A 134 7.67 -13.67 7.08
N LEU A 135 7.40 -14.35 8.19
CA LEU A 135 7.58 -13.84 9.55
C LEU A 135 9.04 -13.50 9.86
N PHE A 136 10.00 -14.27 9.34
CA PHE A 136 11.42 -13.93 9.46
C PHE A 136 11.76 -12.61 8.77
N ASN A 137 11.20 -12.37 7.57
CA ASN A 137 11.42 -11.14 6.83
C ASN A 137 10.66 -9.92 7.40
N GLN A 138 9.77 -10.13 8.38
CA GLN A 138 9.14 -9.05 9.15
C GLN A 138 10.00 -8.57 10.31
N PHE A 139 11.18 -9.16 10.54
CA PHE A 139 12.13 -8.63 11.51
C PHE A 139 12.40 -7.16 11.25
N HIS A 140 12.41 -6.34 12.32
CA HIS A 140 12.38 -4.87 12.20
C HIS A 140 13.52 -4.31 11.33
N ASP A 141 14.74 -4.88 11.38
CA ASP A 141 15.85 -4.42 10.54
C ASP A 141 15.76 -4.89 9.08
N ILE A 142 14.98 -5.90 8.76
CA ILE A 142 14.70 -6.30 7.39
C ILE A 142 13.56 -5.45 6.81
N LEU A 143 12.40 -5.44 7.48
CA LEU A 143 11.20 -4.76 7.00
C LEU A 143 11.39 -3.25 6.94
N ALA A 144 12.12 -2.66 7.90
CA ALA A 144 12.47 -1.25 7.91
C ALA A 144 13.40 -0.82 6.77
N GLY A 145 14.15 -1.73 6.17
CA GLY A 145 15.07 -1.41 5.09
C GLY A 145 16.47 -1.02 5.58
N SER A 146 16.81 -1.22 6.85
CA SER A 146 18.03 -0.74 7.51
C SER A 146 19.19 -1.71 7.52
N SER A 147 19.01 -2.92 6.96
CA SER A 147 20.06 -3.95 6.87
C SER A 147 21.03 -3.71 5.71
N ILE A 148 22.11 -4.50 5.67
CA ILE A 148 23.10 -4.47 4.59
C ILE A 148 22.53 -5.07 3.29
N PRO A 149 23.08 -4.72 2.10
CA PRO A 149 22.56 -5.18 0.80
C PRO A 149 22.44 -6.69 0.63
N LYS A 150 23.30 -7.48 1.31
CA LYS A 150 23.25 -8.94 1.26
C LYS A 150 21.95 -9.49 1.85
N VAL A 151 21.44 -8.90 2.93
CA VAL A 151 20.19 -9.30 3.57
C VAL A 151 19.02 -9.18 2.59
N TYR A 152 18.97 -8.12 1.78
CA TYR A 152 17.89 -7.93 0.79
C TYR A 152 17.95 -8.90 -0.38
N LYS A 153 19.15 -9.36 -0.77
CA LYS A 153 19.31 -10.45 -1.73
C LYS A 153 18.75 -11.77 -1.19
N ASP A 154 18.95 -12.04 0.09
CA ASP A 154 18.46 -13.26 0.73
C ASP A 154 16.93 -13.16 0.99
N SER A 155 16.44 -11.99 1.43
CA SER A 155 15.02 -11.67 1.53
C SER A 155 14.28 -11.86 0.20
N GLU A 156 14.87 -11.43 -0.92
CA GLU A 156 14.27 -11.62 -2.25
C GLU A 156 14.12 -13.11 -2.62
N LYS A 157 15.11 -13.94 -2.28
CA LYS A 157 15.01 -15.39 -2.48
C LYS A 157 13.89 -16.00 -1.62
N ASP A 158 13.76 -15.53 -0.38
CA ASP A 158 12.70 -15.98 0.51
C ASP A 158 11.31 -15.62 -0.01
N TYR A 159 11.09 -14.37 -0.42
CA TYR A 159 9.82 -13.97 -1.03
C TYR A 159 9.54 -14.70 -2.34
N THR A 160 10.56 -14.92 -3.18
CA THR A 160 10.41 -15.74 -4.41
C THR A 160 9.91 -17.15 -4.07
N LYS A 161 10.44 -17.75 -3.00
CA LYS A 161 9.98 -19.06 -2.53
C LYS A 161 8.54 -19.01 -2.00
N VAL A 162 8.20 -17.97 -1.21
CA VAL A 162 6.85 -17.76 -0.69
C VAL A 162 5.84 -17.67 -1.83
N PHE A 163 6.11 -16.81 -2.83
CA PHE A 163 5.21 -16.66 -3.98
C PHE A 163 5.10 -17.93 -4.82
N SER A 164 6.23 -18.56 -5.17
CA SER A 164 6.21 -19.75 -6.02
C SER A 164 5.48 -20.94 -5.40
N VAL A 165 5.61 -21.14 -4.09
CA VAL A 165 4.89 -22.20 -3.37
C VAL A 165 3.44 -21.79 -3.15
N GLY A 166 3.20 -20.56 -2.69
CA GLY A 166 1.86 -20.06 -2.42
C GLY A 166 0.96 -20.05 -3.65
N GLU A 167 1.45 -19.57 -4.80
CA GLU A 167 0.69 -19.58 -6.06
C GLU A 167 0.33 -21.00 -6.53
N LYS A 168 1.22 -21.97 -6.35
CA LYS A 168 0.93 -23.38 -6.64
C LYS A 168 -0.18 -23.92 -5.73
N ILE A 169 -0.15 -23.61 -4.44
CA ILE A 169 -1.19 -24.01 -3.50
C ILE A 169 -2.52 -23.37 -3.90
N LEU A 170 -2.53 -22.06 -4.17
CA LEU A 170 -3.72 -21.33 -4.59
C LEU A 170 -4.33 -21.98 -5.83
N PHE A 171 -3.52 -22.15 -6.87
CA PHE A 171 -3.99 -22.74 -8.14
C PHE A 171 -4.57 -24.14 -7.95
N SER A 172 -3.86 -25.03 -7.23
CA SER A 172 -4.36 -26.40 -7.00
C SER A 172 -5.64 -26.41 -6.15
N SER A 173 -5.75 -25.54 -5.16
CA SER A 173 -6.94 -25.41 -4.33
C SER A 173 -8.14 -24.92 -5.13
N LEU A 174 -7.99 -23.83 -5.87
CA LEU A 174 -9.07 -23.31 -6.73
C LEU A 174 -9.46 -24.30 -7.82
N LYS A 175 -8.49 -24.98 -8.43
CA LYS A 175 -8.74 -26.02 -9.43
C LYS A 175 -9.53 -27.20 -8.83
N GLN A 176 -9.22 -27.62 -7.60
CA GLN A 176 -9.96 -28.68 -6.93
C GLN A 176 -11.40 -28.27 -6.61
N ILE A 177 -11.60 -27.03 -6.15
CA ILE A 177 -12.95 -26.50 -5.91
C ILE A 177 -13.72 -26.43 -7.23
N ALA A 178 -13.12 -25.86 -8.27
CA ALA A 178 -13.74 -25.70 -9.60
C ALA A 178 -14.20 -27.01 -10.22
N LYS A 179 -13.51 -28.14 -10.00
CA LYS A 179 -13.91 -29.45 -10.48
C LYS A 179 -15.27 -29.94 -9.91
N ASN A 180 -15.71 -29.36 -8.81
CA ASN A 180 -16.97 -29.71 -8.15
C ASN A 180 -18.08 -28.67 -8.40
N ILE A 181 -17.84 -27.74 -9.32
CA ILE A 181 -18.81 -26.75 -9.77
C ILE A 181 -19.32 -27.22 -11.14
N ASN A 182 -20.64 -27.29 -11.30
CA ASN A 182 -21.22 -27.54 -12.61
C ASN A 182 -21.03 -26.31 -13.49
N THR A 183 -20.25 -26.46 -14.54
CA THR A 183 -19.96 -25.43 -15.54
C THR A 183 -20.42 -25.86 -16.94
N GLU A 184 -21.37 -26.77 -17.03
CA GLU A 184 -21.95 -27.23 -18.29
C GLU A 184 -22.64 -26.08 -19.04
N GLY A 185 -22.77 -26.27 -20.37
CA GLY A 185 -23.39 -25.29 -21.26
C GLY A 185 -22.42 -24.74 -22.29
N GLU A 186 -22.93 -23.82 -23.11
CA GLU A 186 -22.17 -23.23 -24.22
C GLU A 186 -21.04 -22.29 -23.70
N GLY A 187 -19.90 -22.31 -24.40
CA GLY A 187 -18.79 -21.40 -24.15
C GLY A 187 -17.80 -21.89 -23.11
N LYS A 188 -16.86 -20.99 -22.73
CA LYS A 188 -15.84 -21.23 -21.71
C LYS A 188 -16.21 -20.55 -20.42
N SER A 189 -16.14 -21.27 -19.30
CA SER A 189 -16.44 -20.73 -17.98
C SER A 189 -15.22 -20.06 -17.36
N ILE A 190 -15.45 -18.90 -16.78
CA ILE A 190 -14.55 -18.19 -15.90
C ILE A 190 -15.17 -18.19 -14.50
N LEU A 191 -14.51 -18.82 -13.55
CA LEU A 191 -14.92 -18.79 -12.15
C LEU A 191 -14.15 -17.73 -11.41
N VAL A 192 -14.86 -16.75 -10.87
CA VAL A 192 -14.30 -15.65 -10.08
C VAL A 192 -14.55 -15.93 -8.61
N PHE A 193 -13.49 -16.11 -7.84
CA PHE A 193 -13.56 -16.42 -6.41
C PHE A 193 -13.33 -15.16 -5.55
N ASN A 194 -14.10 -15.04 -4.47
CA ASN A 194 -13.94 -14.02 -3.46
C ASN A 194 -13.43 -14.64 -2.15
N SER A 195 -12.27 -14.20 -1.68
CA SER A 195 -11.66 -14.66 -0.43
C SER A 195 -12.09 -13.89 0.82
N LEU A 196 -12.94 -12.87 0.66
CA LEU A 196 -13.39 -12.02 1.76
C LEU A 196 -14.72 -12.51 2.33
N SER A 197 -15.00 -12.13 3.57
CA SER A 197 -16.23 -12.50 4.29
C SER A 197 -17.43 -11.62 3.98
N TRP A 198 -17.36 -10.80 2.93
CA TRP A 198 -18.44 -9.97 2.41
C TRP A 198 -18.52 -10.02 0.89
N GLU A 199 -19.69 -9.76 0.35
CA GLU A 199 -19.90 -9.62 -1.09
C GLU A 199 -19.16 -8.40 -1.62
N ARG A 200 -18.61 -8.50 -2.84
CA ARG A 200 -17.86 -7.39 -3.44
C ARG A 200 -17.81 -7.44 -4.96
N ASP A 201 -17.61 -6.27 -5.54
CA ASP A 201 -17.18 -6.12 -6.92
C ASP A 201 -15.65 -6.26 -7.05
N GLY A 202 -15.18 -6.68 -8.20
CA GLY A 202 -13.75 -6.80 -8.46
C GLY A 202 -13.35 -6.70 -9.91
N LEU A 203 -12.26 -5.99 -10.20
CA LEU A 203 -11.67 -5.97 -11.52
C LEU A 203 -10.91 -7.28 -11.78
N ILE A 204 -11.36 -8.01 -12.77
CA ILE A 204 -10.79 -9.30 -13.17
C ILE A 204 -9.81 -9.09 -14.31
N LYS A 205 -8.66 -9.77 -14.23
CA LYS A 205 -7.61 -9.77 -15.25
C LYS A 205 -7.29 -11.22 -15.66
N ILE A 206 -7.42 -11.53 -16.94
CA ILE A 206 -7.18 -12.87 -17.48
C ILE A 206 -6.28 -12.75 -18.71
N LYS A 207 -5.26 -13.60 -18.82
CA LYS A 207 -4.47 -13.68 -20.04
C LYS A 207 -5.38 -14.14 -21.20
N LEU A 208 -5.41 -13.42 -22.29
CA LEU A 208 -6.26 -13.75 -23.44
C LEU A 208 -5.90 -15.12 -24.05
N SER A 209 -4.63 -15.54 -23.93
CA SER A 209 -4.19 -16.87 -24.33
C SER A 209 -4.89 -18.02 -23.60
N SER A 210 -5.42 -17.78 -22.41
CA SER A 210 -6.22 -18.78 -21.65
C SER A 210 -7.61 -18.98 -22.24
N LEU A 211 -8.03 -18.12 -23.18
CA LEU A 211 -9.30 -18.16 -23.90
C LEU A 211 -9.10 -18.50 -25.40
N ASP A 212 -8.06 -19.28 -25.74
CA ASP A 212 -7.70 -19.69 -27.11
C ASP A 212 -7.54 -18.51 -28.09
N ASN A 213 -7.14 -17.32 -27.56
CA ASN A 213 -7.00 -16.10 -28.35
C ASN A 213 -8.24 -15.73 -29.16
N LEU A 214 -9.43 -15.96 -28.60
CA LEU A 214 -10.69 -15.59 -29.25
C LEU A 214 -10.65 -14.14 -29.73
N LYS A 215 -11.13 -13.93 -30.95
CA LYS A 215 -11.08 -12.57 -31.55
C LYS A 215 -12.24 -11.71 -31.12
N PHE A 216 -13.44 -12.28 -31.12
CA PHE A 216 -14.67 -11.60 -30.68
C PHE A 216 -15.48 -12.57 -29.82
N PHE A 217 -16.04 -12.09 -28.73
CA PHE A 217 -16.82 -12.89 -27.79
C PHE A 217 -17.69 -11.99 -26.92
N HIS A 218 -18.72 -12.57 -26.32
CA HIS A 218 -19.41 -11.98 -25.18
C HIS A 218 -18.89 -12.59 -23.87
N ILE A 219 -18.98 -11.83 -22.81
CA ILE A 219 -18.90 -12.33 -21.44
C ILE A 219 -20.32 -12.23 -20.88
N LEU A 220 -20.91 -13.34 -20.49
CA LEU A 220 -22.22 -13.40 -19.88
C LEU A 220 -22.10 -13.72 -18.40
N ASP A 221 -22.90 -13.10 -17.57
CA ASP A 221 -23.07 -13.52 -16.17
C ASP A 221 -24.14 -14.64 -16.06
N GLU A 222 -24.47 -15.01 -14.81
CA GLU A 222 -25.41 -16.09 -14.52
C GLU A 222 -26.87 -15.77 -14.95
N GLU A 223 -27.17 -14.49 -15.21
CA GLU A 223 -28.47 -14.01 -15.71
C GLU A 223 -28.45 -13.83 -17.26
N GLU A 224 -27.43 -14.35 -17.93
CA GLU A 224 -27.19 -14.18 -19.37
C GLU A 224 -27.00 -12.71 -19.82
N LYS A 225 -26.70 -11.82 -18.89
CA LYS A 225 -26.43 -10.42 -19.16
C LYS A 225 -25.02 -10.24 -19.73
N ILE A 226 -24.93 -9.50 -20.83
CA ILE A 226 -23.61 -9.15 -21.42
C ILE A 226 -22.84 -8.19 -20.51
N ILE A 227 -21.66 -8.62 -20.12
CA ILE A 227 -20.73 -7.84 -19.27
C ILE A 227 -19.72 -7.13 -20.15
N PRO A 228 -19.60 -5.80 -20.05
CA PRO A 228 -18.57 -5.04 -20.74
C PRO A 228 -17.16 -5.52 -20.38
N TYR A 229 -16.30 -5.58 -21.38
CA TYR A 229 -14.90 -5.93 -21.19
C TYR A 229 -13.98 -5.09 -22.05
N GLN A 230 -12.70 -5.12 -21.74
CA GLN A 230 -11.64 -4.45 -22.50
C GLN A 230 -10.44 -5.40 -22.62
N ILE A 231 -9.79 -5.37 -23.80
CA ILE A 231 -8.51 -6.05 -24.00
C ILE A 231 -7.43 -4.96 -23.92
N ILE A 232 -6.49 -5.15 -23.01
CA ILE A 232 -5.35 -4.25 -22.78
C ILE A 232 -4.05 -5.00 -23.06
N GLU A 233 -2.95 -4.24 -23.13
CA GLU A 233 -1.60 -4.79 -23.22
C GLU A 233 -0.81 -4.49 -21.94
N GLU A 234 -0.39 -5.54 -21.23
CA GLU A 234 0.52 -5.44 -20.08
C GLU A 234 1.73 -6.37 -20.34
N ASP A 235 2.94 -5.86 -20.21
CA ASP A 235 4.19 -6.61 -20.44
C ASP A 235 4.22 -7.40 -21.77
N LYS A 236 3.78 -6.76 -22.85
CA LYS A 236 3.65 -7.35 -24.19
C LYS A 236 2.68 -8.53 -24.28
N ARG A 237 1.76 -8.64 -23.32
CA ARG A 237 0.73 -9.69 -23.28
C ARG A 237 -0.66 -9.06 -23.38
N LYS A 238 -1.54 -9.69 -24.12
CA LYS A 238 -2.95 -9.30 -24.16
C LYS A 238 -3.67 -9.83 -22.93
N ILE A 239 -4.27 -8.92 -22.19
CA ILE A 239 -5.02 -9.19 -20.97
C ILE A 239 -6.46 -8.76 -21.20
N LEU A 240 -7.39 -9.67 -20.96
CA LEU A 240 -8.80 -9.39 -20.83
C LEU A 240 -9.07 -8.77 -19.46
N VAL A 241 -9.78 -7.65 -19.40
CA VAL A 241 -10.25 -7.04 -18.17
C VAL A 241 -11.75 -6.83 -18.20
N PHE A 242 -12.44 -7.16 -17.12
CA PHE A 242 -13.86 -6.89 -16.91
C PHE A 242 -14.15 -6.69 -15.42
N LEU A 243 -15.30 -6.12 -15.09
CA LEU A 243 -15.74 -5.93 -13.71
C LEU A 243 -16.71 -7.07 -13.35
N ALA A 244 -16.33 -7.88 -12.38
CA ALA A 244 -17.21 -8.86 -11.76
C ALA A 244 -18.00 -8.19 -10.65
N HIS A 245 -19.33 -8.27 -10.74
CA HIS A 245 -20.23 -7.65 -9.75
C HIS A 245 -20.79 -8.69 -8.78
N ASN A 246 -20.98 -8.25 -7.52
CA ASN A 246 -21.69 -9.00 -6.48
C ASN A 246 -21.13 -10.44 -6.32
N VAL A 247 -19.79 -10.58 -6.26
CA VAL A 247 -19.19 -11.88 -6.00
C VAL A 247 -19.38 -12.22 -4.53
N PRO A 248 -20.10 -13.31 -4.20
CA PRO A 248 -20.52 -13.57 -2.83
C PRO A 248 -19.37 -13.84 -1.88
N SER A 249 -19.61 -13.61 -0.59
CA SER A 249 -18.68 -13.84 0.50
C SER A 249 -18.15 -15.27 0.50
N LEU A 250 -16.81 -15.46 0.55
CA LEU A 250 -16.13 -16.76 0.53
C LEU A 250 -16.67 -17.72 -0.54
N GLY A 251 -17.19 -17.16 -1.61
CA GLY A 251 -17.87 -17.84 -2.68
C GLY A 251 -17.23 -17.60 -4.06
N TYR A 252 -18.02 -17.88 -5.06
CA TYR A 252 -17.62 -17.65 -6.45
C TYR A 252 -18.83 -17.17 -7.28
N LYS A 253 -18.51 -16.64 -8.47
CA LYS A 253 -19.47 -16.33 -9.53
C LYS A 253 -18.94 -16.85 -10.85
N GLU A 254 -19.82 -17.42 -11.68
CA GLU A 254 -19.48 -17.90 -13.01
C GLU A 254 -19.73 -16.82 -14.05
N TYR A 255 -18.86 -16.78 -15.06
CA TYR A 255 -19.03 -16.00 -16.28
C TYR A 255 -18.77 -16.90 -17.47
N LYS A 256 -19.63 -16.83 -18.48
CA LYS A 256 -19.48 -17.60 -19.74
C LYS A 256 -18.87 -16.72 -20.82
N VAL A 257 -17.87 -17.24 -21.52
CA VAL A 257 -17.26 -16.59 -22.68
C VAL A 257 -17.78 -17.30 -23.94
N ILE A 258 -18.63 -16.56 -24.66
CA ILE A 258 -19.31 -17.09 -25.86
C ILE A 258 -18.68 -16.45 -27.11
N PRO A 259 -18.10 -17.23 -28.04
CA PRO A 259 -17.60 -16.70 -29.29
C PRO A 259 -18.70 -16.06 -30.13
N ILE A 260 -18.38 -14.92 -30.76
CA ILE A 260 -19.28 -14.22 -31.69
C ILE A 260 -18.56 -13.91 -33.01
N THR A 261 -19.31 -13.61 -34.04
CA THR A 261 -18.77 -13.38 -35.39
C THR A 261 -18.30 -11.96 -35.61
N LYS A 262 -18.85 -10.99 -34.87
CA LYS A 262 -18.60 -9.56 -35.09
C LYS A 262 -18.33 -8.87 -33.74
N LYS A 263 -17.40 -7.91 -33.78
CA LYS A 263 -17.12 -7.05 -32.62
C LYS A 263 -18.36 -6.21 -32.25
N GLU A 264 -18.66 -6.14 -30.97
CA GLU A 264 -19.60 -5.18 -30.41
C GLU A 264 -18.86 -4.12 -29.59
N ASP A 265 -19.37 -2.91 -29.63
CA ASP A 265 -18.86 -1.79 -28.85
C ASP A 265 -19.74 -1.59 -27.61
N PHE A 266 -19.12 -1.53 -26.46
CA PHE A 266 -19.82 -1.31 -25.20
C PHE A 266 -20.00 0.17 -24.92
N GLN A 267 -21.19 0.52 -24.45
CA GLN A 267 -21.39 1.83 -23.87
C GLN A 267 -20.58 1.98 -22.58
N THR A 268 -20.07 3.17 -22.33
CA THR A 268 -19.28 3.49 -21.16
C THR A 268 -19.67 4.85 -20.61
N ASP A 269 -19.62 4.98 -19.28
CA ASP A 269 -19.75 6.27 -18.60
C ASP A 269 -18.45 7.09 -18.62
N ILE A 270 -17.35 6.47 -19.09
CA ILE A 270 -16.06 7.14 -19.18
C ILE A 270 -15.96 7.91 -20.47
N SER A 271 -15.66 9.19 -20.37
CA SER A 271 -15.41 10.06 -21.52
C SER A 271 -14.11 10.82 -21.38
N ALA A 272 -13.52 11.19 -22.52
CA ALA A 272 -12.32 12.00 -22.57
C ALA A 272 -12.47 13.13 -23.58
N LEU A 273 -12.17 14.36 -23.15
CA LEU A 273 -12.07 15.54 -24.02
C LEU A 273 -10.60 15.95 -24.10
N ASN A 274 -10.04 15.79 -25.29
CA ASN A 274 -8.62 16.02 -25.53
C ASN A 274 -8.40 17.37 -26.22
N ASN A 275 -8.28 18.44 -25.45
CA ASN A 275 -8.04 19.79 -25.93
C ASN A 275 -6.54 20.06 -26.20
N LYS A 276 -6.24 21.21 -26.78
CA LYS A 276 -4.87 21.64 -27.09
C LYS A 276 -4.00 21.79 -25.83
N SER A 277 -4.56 22.35 -24.76
CA SER A 277 -3.86 22.67 -23.50
C SER A 277 -4.18 21.72 -22.34
N SER A 278 -5.28 20.97 -22.41
CA SER A 278 -5.76 20.13 -21.33
C SER A 278 -6.32 18.81 -21.83
N LEU A 279 -6.31 17.83 -20.94
CA LEU A 279 -7.02 16.56 -21.08
C LEU A 279 -8.04 16.46 -19.95
N GLU A 280 -9.31 16.39 -20.30
CA GLU A 280 -10.40 16.15 -19.35
C GLU A 280 -10.80 14.67 -19.42
N LEU A 281 -10.93 14.03 -18.28
CA LEU A 281 -11.48 12.69 -18.11
C LEU A 281 -12.67 12.77 -17.17
N LYS A 282 -13.73 12.03 -17.48
CA LYS A 282 -14.96 12.05 -16.71
C LYS A 282 -15.58 10.68 -16.66
N ASN A 283 -16.11 10.31 -15.50
CA ASN A 283 -17.02 9.18 -15.30
C ASN A 283 -18.16 9.60 -14.36
N ASN A 284 -18.95 8.64 -13.87
CA ASN A 284 -20.06 8.93 -12.95
C ASN A 284 -19.60 9.49 -11.61
N PHE A 285 -18.36 9.18 -11.16
CA PHE A 285 -17.83 9.54 -9.85
C PHE A 285 -16.99 10.81 -9.88
N TYR A 286 -16.11 10.94 -10.88
CA TYR A 286 -15.10 12.00 -10.93
C TYR A 286 -15.04 12.69 -12.28
N LYS A 287 -14.60 13.94 -12.22
CA LYS A 287 -14.12 14.70 -13.37
C LYS A 287 -12.69 15.16 -13.07
N LEU A 288 -11.75 14.78 -13.93
CA LEU A 288 -10.33 15.09 -13.79
C LEU A 288 -9.90 16.02 -14.91
N ILE A 289 -9.06 17.01 -14.62
CA ILE A 289 -8.45 17.87 -15.62
C ILE A 289 -6.93 17.82 -15.45
N ILE A 290 -6.25 17.44 -16.53
CA ILE A 290 -4.78 17.40 -16.62
C ILE A 290 -4.32 18.54 -17.53
N ASN A 291 -3.43 19.39 -17.05
CA ASN A 291 -2.75 20.38 -17.86
C ASN A 291 -1.65 19.70 -18.69
N LYS A 292 -1.70 19.78 -20.01
CA LYS A 292 -0.77 19.05 -20.89
C LYS A 292 0.66 19.58 -20.86
N LYS A 293 0.86 20.86 -20.54
CA LYS A 293 2.18 21.45 -20.44
C LYS A 293 2.89 21.02 -19.16
N SER A 294 2.19 21.09 -18.06
CA SER A 294 2.78 20.73 -16.76
C SER A 294 2.69 19.23 -16.44
N GLY A 295 1.72 18.51 -17.01
CA GLY A 295 1.39 17.14 -16.62
C GLY A 295 0.62 17.03 -15.31
N LEU A 296 0.32 18.15 -14.66
CA LEU A 296 -0.32 18.17 -13.34
C LEU A 296 -1.85 18.05 -13.46
N LEU A 297 -2.47 17.42 -12.50
CA LEU A 297 -3.91 17.51 -12.27
C LEU A 297 -4.22 18.91 -11.75
N THR A 298 -5.10 19.62 -12.47
CA THR A 298 -5.56 20.96 -12.09
C THR A 298 -6.98 20.96 -11.52
N SER A 299 -7.67 19.84 -11.60
CA SER A 299 -8.96 19.61 -10.97
C SER A 299 -9.17 18.11 -10.73
N ILE A 300 -9.68 17.77 -9.58
CA ILE A 300 -10.23 16.46 -9.21
C ILE A 300 -11.59 16.72 -8.58
N TYR A 301 -12.61 16.82 -9.41
CA TYR A 301 -13.95 17.11 -8.94
C TYR A 301 -14.73 15.84 -8.62
N ASP A 302 -15.09 15.67 -7.34
CA ASP A 302 -15.98 14.62 -6.87
C ASP A 302 -17.42 14.97 -7.24
N ARG A 303 -17.98 14.23 -8.18
CA ARG A 303 -19.32 14.50 -8.72
C ARG A 303 -20.45 14.08 -7.79
N LEU A 304 -20.23 13.07 -6.96
CA LEU A 304 -21.21 12.60 -5.99
C LEU A 304 -21.36 13.60 -4.85
N ASN A 305 -20.24 14.05 -4.29
CA ASN A 305 -20.22 15.00 -3.18
C ASN A 305 -20.18 16.46 -3.64
N LYS A 306 -20.16 16.71 -4.97
CA LYS A 306 -20.17 18.05 -5.61
C LYS A 306 -19.08 18.97 -5.06
N ARG A 307 -17.86 18.46 -4.90
CA ARG A 307 -16.73 19.24 -4.37
C ARG A 307 -15.43 19.03 -5.15
N GLU A 308 -14.61 20.07 -5.20
CA GLU A 308 -13.22 19.97 -5.65
C GLU A 308 -12.37 19.34 -4.52
N LEU A 309 -11.49 18.42 -4.89
CA LEU A 309 -10.59 17.74 -3.95
C LEU A 309 -9.19 18.36 -3.89
N LEU A 310 -8.81 19.14 -4.91
CA LEU A 310 -7.57 19.90 -4.85
C LEU A 310 -7.78 21.19 -4.07
N ASP A 311 -6.75 21.58 -3.33
CA ASP A 311 -6.73 22.90 -2.67
C ASP A 311 -6.60 24.05 -3.68
N ASN A 312 -6.54 25.29 -3.17
CA ASN A 312 -6.43 26.49 -3.99
C ASN A 312 -5.14 26.56 -4.86
N SER A 313 -4.16 25.68 -4.62
CA SER A 313 -2.95 25.58 -5.45
C SER A 313 -3.22 24.94 -6.80
N ASN A 314 -4.30 24.16 -6.93
CA ASN A 314 -4.68 23.41 -8.13
C ASN A 314 -3.54 22.55 -8.69
N LYS A 315 -2.76 21.92 -7.81
CA LYS A 315 -1.60 21.10 -8.17
C LYS A 315 -1.75 19.71 -7.60
N GLY A 316 -2.26 18.76 -8.38
CA GLY A 316 -2.30 17.35 -8.02
C GLY A 316 -1.28 16.53 -8.81
N GLY A 317 -0.74 15.47 -8.19
CA GLY A 317 0.20 14.57 -8.83
C GLY A 317 1.58 15.16 -9.08
N VAL A 318 2.05 16.05 -8.22
CA VAL A 318 3.38 16.67 -8.32
C VAL A 318 4.45 15.68 -7.91
N PHE A 319 5.41 15.40 -8.81
CA PHE A 319 6.61 14.67 -8.43
C PHE A 319 7.60 15.63 -7.77
N GLN A 320 7.93 15.37 -6.52
CA GLN A 320 8.89 16.12 -5.74
C GLN A 320 10.19 15.31 -5.60
N ILE A 321 11.30 15.90 -6.01
CA ILE A 321 12.63 15.31 -5.90
C ILE A 321 13.41 16.17 -4.92
N TYR A 322 13.85 15.55 -3.83
CA TYR A 322 14.69 16.19 -2.82
C TYR A 322 16.13 15.72 -2.94
N GLU A 323 17.06 16.62 -2.71
CA GLU A 323 18.41 16.22 -2.36
C GLU A 323 18.38 15.57 -0.97
N ASP A 324 18.97 14.39 -0.82
CA ASP A 324 19.07 13.70 0.46
C ASP A 324 20.52 13.73 0.94
N PHE A 325 20.76 14.43 2.05
CA PHE A 325 22.09 14.54 2.68
C PHE A 325 22.25 13.47 3.74
N SER A 326 22.84 12.37 3.39
CA SER A 326 23.12 11.28 4.30
C SER A 326 24.23 11.62 5.30
N LEU A 327 23.92 12.40 6.33
CA LEU A 327 24.88 12.77 7.36
C LEU A 327 25.15 11.63 8.36
N ARG A 328 24.10 10.93 8.78
CA ARG A 328 24.14 9.77 9.69
C ARG A 328 22.95 8.87 9.42
N GLU A 329 23.14 7.57 9.63
CA GLU A 329 22.05 6.58 9.64
C GLU A 329 21.14 6.70 8.42
N SER A 330 21.71 6.74 7.22
CA SER A 330 21.04 7.05 5.96
C SER A 330 19.89 6.13 5.58
N ALA A 331 19.90 4.88 6.07
CA ALA A 331 18.78 3.96 5.86
C ALA A 331 17.56 4.27 6.75
N TRP A 332 17.77 4.98 7.84
CA TRP A 332 16.78 5.28 8.87
C TRP A 332 16.24 6.70 8.75
N ASN A 333 17.12 7.66 8.44
CA ASN A 333 16.79 9.07 8.41
C ASN A 333 16.79 9.60 6.98
N ILE A 334 15.93 10.59 6.75
CA ILE A 334 15.89 11.40 5.53
C ILE A 334 16.27 12.83 5.90
N TRP A 335 17.29 13.34 5.25
CA TRP A 335 17.76 14.73 5.43
C TRP A 335 17.45 15.51 4.17
N LEU A 336 16.28 16.15 4.16
CA LEU A 336 15.77 16.84 2.98
C LEU A 336 16.55 18.13 2.74
N GLY A 337 17.18 18.22 1.58
CA GLY A 337 17.81 19.43 1.03
C GLY A 337 16.92 20.15 0.04
N LYS A 338 17.48 20.56 -1.10
CA LYS A 338 16.74 21.31 -2.10
C LYS A 338 15.64 20.49 -2.73
N LEU A 339 14.46 21.09 -2.83
CA LEU A 339 13.31 20.55 -3.54
C LEU A 339 13.34 20.95 -5.02
N LYS A 340 13.08 19.98 -5.90
CA LYS A 340 12.75 20.19 -7.29
C LYS A 340 11.41 19.54 -7.62
N GLU A 341 10.47 20.35 -8.11
CA GLU A 341 9.19 19.84 -8.60
C GLU A 341 9.25 19.61 -10.11
N LEU A 342 8.71 18.49 -10.59
CA LEU A 342 8.54 18.22 -12.00
C LEU A 342 7.18 18.76 -12.44
N ASN A 343 7.20 19.89 -13.16
CA ASN A 343 6.02 20.61 -13.62
C ASN A 343 6.09 20.97 -15.11
N ASN A 344 6.89 20.24 -15.87
CA ASN A 344 7.01 20.37 -17.32
C ASN A 344 7.03 18.98 -17.94
N ALA A 345 5.87 18.52 -18.39
CA ALA A 345 5.73 17.21 -19.00
C ALA A 345 6.31 17.22 -20.42
N GLU A 346 7.08 16.21 -20.78
CA GLU A 346 7.48 15.96 -22.17
C GLU A 346 6.29 15.53 -23.02
N LYS A 347 5.43 14.68 -22.45
CA LYS A 347 4.27 14.13 -23.17
C LYS A 347 3.14 13.78 -22.20
N VAL A 348 1.90 14.04 -22.62
CA VAL A 348 0.67 13.59 -21.97
C VAL A 348 -0.17 12.91 -23.03
N GLU A 349 -0.46 11.63 -22.88
CA GLU A 349 -1.18 10.83 -23.87
C GLU A 349 -2.14 9.84 -23.23
N ILE A 350 -3.27 9.59 -23.87
CA ILE A 350 -4.16 8.48 -23.51
C ILE A 350 -3.56 7.21 -24.11
N ILE A 351 -3.24 6.24 -23.28
CA ILE A 351 -2.66 4.94 -23.68
C ILE A 351 -3.67 3.81 -23.69
N GLU A 352 -4.76 3.96 -22.96
CA GLU A 352 -5.88 3.02 -22.97
C GLU A 352 -7.20 3.80 -23.01
N LYS A 353 -8.11 3.33 -23.84
CA LYS A 353 -9.44 3.90 -24.02
C LYS A 353 -10.44 2.76 -24.18
N GLY A 354 -11.24 2.53 -23.16
CA GLY A 354 -12.21 1.45 -23.23
C GLY A 354 -13.30 1.54 -22.16
N PRO A 355 -14.27 0.60 -22.21
CA PRO A 355 -15.44 0.68 -21.35
C PRO A 355 -15.12 0.43 -19.87
N ILE A 356 -13.99 -0.21 -19.56
CA ILE A 356 -13.62 -0.55 -18.18
C ILE A 356 -12.71 0.51 -17.58
N ARG A 357 -11.71 0.96 -18.34
CA ARG A 357 -10.77 1.98 -17.86
C ARG A 357 -10.20 2.84 -18.99
N TYR A 358 -9.85 4.07 -18.61
CA TYR A 358 -8.95 4.93 -19.36
C TYR A 358 -7.65 5.05 -18.60
N SER A 359 -6.52 5.04 -19.31
CA SER A 359 -5.21 5.28 -18.74
C SER A 359 -4.50 6.39 -19.48
N VAL A 360 -3.93 7.32 -18.71
CA VAL A 360 -3.13 8.44 -19.23
C VAL A 360 -1.69 8.23 -18.79
N ARG A 361 -0.77 8.32 -19.75
CA ARG A 361 0.66 8.35 -19.49
C ARG A 361 1.14 9.79 -19.51
N ILE A 362 1.84 10.18 -18.45
CA ILE A 362 2.51 11.48 -18.35
C ILE A 362 4.01 11.19 -18.24
N LYS A 363 4.77 11.71 -19.17
CA LYS A 363 6.23 11.51 -19.23
C LYS A 363 6.94 12.79 -18.82
N TYR A 364 7.83 12.69 -17.85
CA TYR A 364 8.75 13.74 -17.44
C TYR A 364 10.18 13.32 -17.75
N ILE A 365 11.05 14.30 -18.04
CA ILE A 365 12.49 14.10 -18.14
C ILE A 365 13.15 14.83 -16.97
N TYR A 366 13.82 14.07 -16.13
CA TYR A 366 14.70 14.59 -15.09
C TYR A 366 16.15 14.45 -15.54
N LYS A 367 16.89 15.57 -15.55
CA LYS A 367 18.32 15.59 -15.84
C LYS A 367 19.06 15.99 -14.56
N GLU A 368 19.85 15.11 -14.02
CA GLU A 368 20.81 15.40 -12.97
C GLU A 368 22.09 15.95 -13.63
N LYS A 369 22.72 16.94 -13.02
CA LYS A 369 23.86 17.65 -13.65
C LYS A 369 25.07 16.77 -13.98
N GLU A 370 25.14 15.55 -13.42
CA GLU A 370 26.31 14.68 -13.54
C GLU A 370 26.03 13.18 -13.81
N LYS A 371 24.81 12.73 -13.95
CA LYS A 371 24.47 11.33 -14.25
C LYS A 371 23.28 11.17 -15.18
N ALA A 372 23.34 10.10 -15.95
CA ALA A 372 22.44 9.73 -17.03
C ALA A 372 20.95 10.14 -16.90
N ASN A 373 20.33 10.43 -18.04
CA ASN A 373 18.91 10.69 -18.19
C ASN A 373 18.05 9.61 -17.52
N SER A 374 17.37 9.95 -16.45
CA SER A 374 16.33 9.11 -15.86
C SER A 374 14.95 9.54 -16.39
N THR A 375 14.18 8.58 -16.84
CA THR A 375 12.80 8.79 -17.31
C THR A 375 11.87 8.26 -16.24
N LEU A 376 10.96 9.12 -15.74
CA LEU A 376 9.87 8.75 -14.86
C LEU A 376 8.59 8.59 -15.70
N LEU A 377 7.95 7.44 -15.58
CA LEU A 377 6.72 7.09 -16.28
C LEU A 377 5.53 7.09 -15.34
#